data_324ab2473e8a043252e81bdd76200672
#
_entry.id   324ab2473e8a043252e81bdd76200672
#
_cell.length_a   1.000
_cell.length_b   1.000
_cell.length_c   1.000
_cell.angle_alpha   90.00
_cell.angle_beta   90.00
_cell.angle_gamma   90.00
#
_symmetry.space_group_name_H-M   'P 1'
#
loop_
_entity.id
_entity.type
_entity.pdbx_description
1 polymer ?
#
loop_
_entity_poly.entity_id
_entity_poly.type
_entity_poly.pdbx_seq_one_letter_code
_entity_poly.pdbx_strand_id
1 'polypeptide(L)'
;MSEKDSHSYTGLLYNRAVEEMFAKTDMLHVVAAGNHHSNNDVKKTYPPSYELPNLITVAASDRHDRIADFSNYGPKSVHLAAPGVEILSTTSYGNWGSWNGTSMACPHVAGTGAL
;
A
#
# COMPACT_ATOMS: atom_id res chain seq x y z
N MET A 1 20.24 -5.73 9.66
CA MET A 1 19.43 -6.20 8.52
C MET A 1 20.36 -6.65 7.43
N SER A 2 20.25 -7.87 6.92
CA SER A 2 21.13 -8.33 5.86
C SER A 2 20.79 -7.62 4.55
N GLU A 3 21.76 -7.47 3.65
CA GLU A 3 21.55 -6.87 2.33
C GLU A 3 20.44 -7.56 1.52
N LYS A 4 20.23 -8.86 1.77
CA LYS A 4 19.12 -9.65 1.22
C LYS A 4 17.74 -9.15 1.67
N ASP A 5 17.61 -8.70 2.91
CA ASP A 5 16.32 -8.23 3.45
C ASP A 5 15.94 -6.88 2.87
N SER A 6 16.91 -6.04 2.53
CA SER A 6 16.65 -4.74 1.91
C SER A 6 16.23 -4.85 0.44
N HIS A 7 16.60 -5.92 -0.26
CA HIS A 7 16.29 -6.12 -1.68
C HIS A 7 15.04 -6.96 -1.94
N SER A 8 14.61 -7.76 -0.97
CA SER A 8 13.41 -8.58 -1.12
C SER A 8 12.11 -7.81 -0.89
N TYR A 9 12.21 -6.58 -0.43
CA TYR A 9 11.07 -5.75 -0.11
C TYR A 9 11.02 -4.54 -1.03
N THR A 10 9.86 -4.30 -1.59
CA THR A 10 9.53 -3.03 -2.23
C THR A 10 9.43 -1.89 -1.21
N GLY A 11 9.37 -2.23 0.08
CA GLY A 11 9.40 -1.27 1.17
C GLY A 11 10.76 -0.62 1.27
N LEU A 12 10.80 0.66 1.02
CA LEU A 12 11.99 1.47 1.18
C LEU A 12 12.29 1.69 2.66
N LEU A 13 13.54 2.01 2.95
CA LEU A 13 13.93 2.52 4.25
C LEU A 13 13.38 3.94 4.43
N TYR A 14 13.29 4.39 5.68
CA TYR A 14 12.93 5.77 5.99
C TYR A 14 13.84 6.75 5.23
N ASN A 15 13.21 7.72 4.59
CA ASN A 15 13.90 8.78 3.88
C ASN A 15 13.23 10.11 4.20
N ARG A 16 13.96 10.99 4.88
CA ARG A 16 13.46 12.29 5.32
C ARG A 16 13.06 13.19 4.15
N ALA A 17 13.80 13.17 3.06
CA ALA A 17 13.48 13.98 1.88
C ALA A 17 12.15 13.56 1.24
N VAL A 18 11.88 12.26 1.20
CA VAL A 18 10.61 11.71 0.70
C VAL A 18 9.45 12.08 1.64
N GLU A 19 9.65 11.95 2.95
CA GLU A 19 8.63 12.36 3.94
C GLU A 19 8.29 13.84 3.81
N GLU A 20 9.30 14.70 3.72
CA GLU A 20 9.10 16.15 3.53
C GLU A 20 8.39 16.47 2.22
N MET A 21 8.69 15.74 1.15
CA MET A 21 8.00 15.90 -0.13
C MET A 21 6.50 15.62 0.00
N PHE A 22 6.11 14.51 0.64
CA PHE A 22 4.70 14.22 0.90
C PHE A 22 4.05 15.26 1.80
N ALA A 23 4.73 15.66 2.88
CA ALA A 23 4.19 16.60 3.86
C ALA A 23 3.94 18.01 3.29
N LYS A 24 4.71 18.43 2.30
CA LYS A 24 4.63 19.79 1.70
C LYS A 24 3.55 19.95 0.65
N THR A 25 2.88 18.90 0.25
CA THR A 25 1.80 18.98 -0.74
C THR A 25 0.43 19.13 -0.07
N ASP A 26 -0.51 19.76 -0.76
CA ASP A 26 -1.92 19.81 -0.35
C ASP A 26 -2.72 18.62 -0.86
N MET A 27 -2.04 17.62 -1.43
CA MET A 27 -2.67 16.43 -1.99
C MET A 27 -2.83 15.35 -0.95
N LEU A 28 -3.90 14.56 -1.07
CA LEU A 28 -4.03 13.29 -0.40
C LEU A 28 -3.16 12.25 -1.11
N HIS A 29 -2.25 11.65 -0.37
CA HIS A 29 -1.44 10.55 -0.86
C HIS A 29 -2.03 9.21 -0.40
N VAL A 30 -2.32 8.34 -1.35
CA VAL A 30 -2.82 6.98 -1.08
C VAL A 30 -1.72 6.00 -1.42
N VAL A 31 -1.32 5.19 -0.46
CA VAL A 31 -0.20 4.26 -0.62
C VAL A 31 -0.58 2.83 -0.27
N ALA A 32 -0.01 1.88 -0.97
CA ALA A 32 -0.21 0.46 -0.72
C ALA A 32 0.57 0.01 0.52
N ALA A 33 -0.04 -0.83 1.36
CA ALA A 33 0.56 -1.28 2.62
C ALA A 33 1.77 -2.22 2.42
N GLY A 34 1.79 -2.98 1.32
CA GLY A 34 2.80 -3.99 1.04
C GLY A 34 2.23 -5.42 1.03
N ASN A 35 3.00 -6.37 0.48
CA ASN A 35 2.53 -7.72 0.17
C ASN A 35 3.40 -8.82 0.82
N HIS A 36 3.85 -8.62 2.04
CA HIS A 36 4.78 -9.54 2.73
C HIS A 36 4.19 -10.17 3.99
N HIS A 37 2.87 -10.12 4.16
CA HIS A 37 2.19 -10.63 5.37
C HIS A 37 2.87 -10.11 6.64
N SER A 38 3.20 -8.84 6.69
CA SER A 38 4.01 -8.23 7.75
C SER A 38 3.23 -7.16 8.50
N ASN A 39 3.47 -7.08 9.80
CA ASN A 39 2.92 -6.02 10.63
C ASN A 39 3.79 -4.75 10.50
N ASN A 40 3.26 -3.74 9.81
CA ASN A 40 3.94 -2.47 9.58
C ASN A 40 4.14 -1.65 10.87
N ASP A 41 3.40 -1.92 11.93
CA ASP A 41 3.63 -1.29 13.24
C ASP A 41 4.92 -1.81 13.90
N VAL A 42 5.32 -3.03 13.59
CA VAL A 42 6.52 -3.69 14.13
C VAL A 42 7.70 -3.56 13.17
N LYS A 43 7.49 -3.93 11.90
CA LYS A 43 8.50 -3.85 10.84
C LYS A 43 8.10 -2.75 9.86
N LYS A 44 8.59 -1.56 10.09
CA LYS A 44 8.25 -0.39 9.29
C LYS A 44 8.76 -0.51 7.86
N THR A 45 7.90 -0.16 6.91
CA THR A 45 8.21 -0.02 5.49
C THR A 45 7.76 1.36 5.04
N TYR A 46 8.43 1.92 4.07
CA TYR A 46 8.12 3.27 3.59
C TYR A 46 7.81 3.24 2.09
N PRO A 47 6.88 4.06 1.62
CA PRO A 47 6.16 5.15 2.28
C PRO A 47 5.01 4.75 3.24
N PRO A 48 4.51 3.48 3.30
CA PRO A 48 3.32 3.14 4.10
C PRO A 48 3.39 3.53 5.58
N SER A 49 4.58 3.59 6.17
CA SER A 49 4.76 3.87 7.59
C SER A 49 5.09 5.33 7.92
N TYR A 50 5.03 6.25 6.95
CA TYR A 50 5.10 7.68 7.26
C TYR A 50 3.84 8.11 8.01
N GLU A 51 4.02 8.83 9.11
CA GLU A 51 2.93 9.37 9.92
C GLU A 51 2.62 10.80 9.47
N LEU A 52 1.78 10.93 8.46
CA LEU A 52 1.43 12.22 7.85
C LEU A 52 -0.10 12.37 7.79
N PRO A 53 -0.63 13.60 8.04
CA PRO A 53 -2.07 13.85 8.03
C PRO A 53 -2.71 13.72 6.64
N ASN A 54 -1.91 13.77 5.59
CA ASN A 54 -2.34 13.68 4.19
C ASN A 54 -1.94 12.37 3.52
N LEU A 55 -1.70 11.30 4.30
CA LEU A 55 -1.33 9.99 3.78
C LEU A 55 -2.27 8.91 4.31
N ILE A 56 -2.83 8.12 3.40
CA ILE A 56 -3.66 6.95 3.69
C ILE A 56 -2.95 5.69 3.20
N THR A 57 -2.74 4.75 4.09
CA THR A 57 -2.16 3.43 3.79
C THR A 57 -3.25 2.39 3.68
N VAL A 58 -3.25 1.63 2.58
CA VAL A 58 -4.32 0.72 2.18
C VAL A 58 -3.84 -0.73 2.15
N ALA A 59 -4.50 -1.59 2.92
CA ALA A 59 -4.36 -3.04 2.85
C ALA A 59 -5.25 -3.64 1.75
N ALA A 60 -4.96 -4.88 1.37
CA ALA A 60 -5.80 -5.63 0.43
C ALA A 60 -6.82 -6.50 1.17
N SER A 61 -8.08 -6.47 0.75
CA SER A 61 -9.11 -7.40 1.18
C SER A 61 -9.53 -8.34 0.04
N ASP A 62 -10.12 -9.47 0.41
CA ASP A 62 -10.72 -10.44 -0.50
C ASP A 62 -12.24 -10.19 -0.65
N ARG A 63 -12.91 -11.02 -1.47
CA ARG A 63 -14.36 -10.96 -1.71
C ARG A 63 -15.22 -11.29 -0.49
N HIS A 64 -14.62 -11.81 0.59
CA HIS A 64 -15.32 -12.15 1.83
C HIS A 64 -15.06 -11.13 2.95
N ASP A 65 -14.58 -9.94 2.59
CA ASP A 65 -14.22 -8.85 3.51
C ASP A 65 -13.14 -9.23 4.54
N ARG A 66 -12.27 -10.18 4.18
CA ARG A 66 -11.11 -10.55 4.99
C ARG A 66 -9.86 -9.89 4.43
N ILE A 67 -8.93 -9.58 5.31
CA ILE A 67 -7.59 -9.15 4.87
C ILE A 67 -6.94 -10.30 4.10
N ALA A 68 -6.44 -10.01 2.91
CA ALA A 68 -5.76 -10.99 2.07
C ALA A 68 -4.50 -11.53 2.76
N ASP A 69 -4.24 -12.83 2.59
CA ASP A 69 -3.13 -13.51 3.29
C ASP A 69 -1.77 -12.85 3.05
N PHE A 70 -1.54 -12.32 1.85
CA PHE A 70 -0.29 -11.64 1.52
C PHE A 70 -0.21 -10.21 2.05
N SER A 71 -1.33 -9.58 2.41
CA SER A 71 -1.36 -8.15 2.73
C SER A 71 -0.58 -7.81 3.99
N ASN A 72 0.19 -6.74 3.93
CA ASN A 72 0.68 -6.13 5.14
C ASN A 72 -0.49 -5.51 5.92
N TYR A 73 -0.31 -5.40 7.22
CA TYR A 73 -1.30 -4.94 8.17
C TYR A 73 -0.65 -4.12 9.29
N GLY A 74 -1.44 -3.62 10.21
CA GLY A 74 -0.96 -2.87 11.38
C GLY A 74 -1.99 -1.84 11.81
N PRO A 75 -2.58 -1.99 13.00
CA PRO A 75 -3.67 -1.12 13.45
C PRO A 75 -3.34 0.38 13.50
N LYS A 76 -2.06 0.75 13.56
CA LYS A 76 -1.63 2.15 13.60
C LYS A 76 -1.21 2.66 12.23
N SER A 77 -0.46 1.87 11.48
CA SER A 77 0.16 2.29 10.21
C SER A 77 -0.69 1.99 8.98
N VAL A 78 -1.69 1.12 9.08
CA VAL A 78 -2.61 0.81 7.97
C VAL A 78 -4.00 1.32 8.33
N HIS A 79 -4.55 2.21 7.49
CA HIS A 79 -5.73 3.00 7.83
C HIS A 79 -7.03 2.34 7.42
N LEU A 80 -7.03 1.63 6.28
CA LEU A 80 -8.20 0.91 5.78
C LEU A 80 -7.80 -0.21 4.82
N ALA A 81 -8.75 -1.04 4.45
CA ALA A 81 -8.58 -2.06 3.42
C ALA A 81 -9.54 -1.81 2.25
N ALA A 82 -9.12 -2.25 1.06
CA ALA A 82 -9.92 -2.19 -0.15
C ALA A 82 -9.70 -3.46 -0.99
N PRO A 83 -10.60 -3.79 -1.94
CA PRO A 83 -10.46 -4.98 -2.76
C PRO A 83 -9.11 -5.06 -3.47
N GLY A 84 -8.38 -6.15 -3.23
CA GLY A 84 -7.04 -6.35 -3.79
C GLY A 84 -6.77 -7.80 -4.22
N VAL A 85 -7.81 -8.64 -4.30
CA VAL A 85 -7.72 -10.03 -4.74
C VAL A 85 -8.58 -10.23 -5.98
N GLU A 86 -8.02 -10.84 -7.02
CA GLU A 86 -8.68 -11.08 -8.30
C GLU A 86 -9.28 -9.81 -8.93
N ILE A 87 -8.51 -8.74 -8.95
CA ILE A 87 -8.94 -7.44 -9.48
C ILE A 87 -8.70 -7.38 -10.98
N LEU A 88 -9.78 -7.33 -11.75
CA LEU A 88 -9.72 -7.18 -13.20
C LEU A 88 -9.41 -5.73 -13.57
N SER A 89 -8.40 -5.54 -14.38
CA SER A 89 -8.02 -4.23 -14.89
C SER A 89 -7.31 -4.33 -16.23
N THR A 90 -7.05 -3.19 -16.83
CA THR A 90 -6.24 -3.10 -18.04
C THR A 90 -4.79 -3.44 -17.75
N THR A 91 -4.16 -4.11 -18.70
CA THR A 91 -2.74 -4.45 -18.68
C THR A 91 -2.05 -3.88 -19.92
N SER A 92 -0.75 -4.12 -20.04
CA SER A 92 0.02 -3.67 -21.21
C SER A 92 -0.54 -4.23 -22.53
N TYR A 93 -0.29 -3.50 -23.62
CA TYR A 93 -0.68 -3.84 -24.99
C TYR A 93 -2.20 -3.98 -25.22
N GLY A 94 -2.99 -3.23 -24.46
CA GLY A 94 -4.46 -3.23 -24.64
C GLY A 94 -5.17 -4.47 -24.12
N ASN A 95 -4.52 -5.26 -23.28
CA ASN A 95 -5.09 -6.47 -22.70
C ASN A 95 -5.80 -6.19 -21.36
N TRP A 96 -6.48 -7.21 -20.86
CA TRP A 96 -7.10 -7.26 -19.54
C TRP A 96 -6.51 -8.41 -18.74
N GLY A 97 -6.36 -8.21 -17.43
CA GLY A 97 -5.84 -9.23 -16.54
C GLY A 97 -6.39 -9.08 -15.14
N SER A 98 -6.39 -10.18 -14.39
CA SER A 98 -6.81 -10.23 -13.00
C SER A 98 -5.59 -10.44 -12.12
N TRP A 99 -5.34 -9.49 -11.20
CA TRP A 99 -4.15 -9.49 -10.36
C TRP A 99 -4.50 -9.33 -8.88
N ASN A 100 -3.56 -9.78 -8.03
CA ASN A 100 -3.65 -9.64 -6.58
C ASN A 100 -2.57 -8.69 -6.07
N GLY A 101 -2.91 -7.89 -5.08
CA GLY A 101 -1.93 -7.03 -4.42
C GLY A 101 -2.55 -5.83 -3.72
N THR A 102 -1.83 -5.28 -2.76
CA THR A 102 -2.16 -3.98 -2.18
C THR A 102 -2.05 -2.86 -3.22
N SER A 103 -1.28 -3.09 -4.30
CA SER A 103 -1.24 -2.20 -5.47
C SER A 103 -2.56 -2.15 -6.25
N MET A 104 -3.41 -3.17 -6.12
CA MET A 104 -4.76 -3.20 -6.71
C MET A 104 -5.79 -2.59 -5.76
N ALA A 105 -5.57 -2.68 -4.47
CA ALA A 105 -6.42 -2.06 -3.45
C ALA A 105 -6.26 -0.53 -3.39
N CYS A 106 -5.06 -0.05 -3.47
CA CYS A 106 -4.70 1.37 -3.39
C CYS A 106 -5.49 2.26 -4.37
N PRO A 107 -5.60 1.96 -5.68
CA PRO A 107 -6.34 2.79 -6.62
C PRO A 107 -7.86 2.83 -6.38
N HIS A 108 -8.46 1.83 -5.73
CA HIS A 108 -9.86 1.91 -5.31
C HIS A 108 -10.08 3.08 -4.34
N VAL A 109 -9.18 3.24 -3.39
CA VAL A 109 -9.23 4.33 -2.42
C VAL A 109 -8.90 5.66 -3.08
N ALA A 110 -7.86 5.69 -3.93
CA ALA A 110 -7.49 6.91 -4.66
C ALA A 110 -8.63 7.41 -5.55
N GLY A 111 -9.29 6.51 -6.28
CA GLY A 111 -10.45 6.84 -7.10
C GLY A 111 -11.63 7.37 -6.28
N THR A 112 -11.91 6.76 -5.14
CA THR A 112 -12.96 7.22 -4.21
C THR A 112 -12.62 8.60 -3.67
N GLY A 113 -11.37 8.85 -3.31
CA GLY A 113 -10.92 10.14 -2.81
C GLY A 113 -10.97 11.27 -3.86
N ALA A 114 -10.97 10.92 -5.14
CA ALA A 114 -11.11 11.88 -6.25
C ALA A 114 -12.56 12.29 -6.51
N LEU A 115 -13.52 11.55 -6.00
CA LEU A 115 -14.96 11.86 -6.16
C LEU A 115 -15.42 12.87 -5.10
#